data_82f022114d97a0a09aadc98977aa7680
#
_entry.id   82f022114d97a0a09aadc98977aa7680
#
_cell.length_a   1.000
_cell.length_b   1.000
_cell.length_c   1.000
_cell.angle_alpha   90.00
_cell.angle_beta   90.00
_cell.angle_gamma   90.00
#
_symmetry.space_group_name_H-M   'P 1'
#
loop_
_entity.id
_entity.type
_entity.pdbx_description
1 polymer ?
#
loop_
_entity_poly.entity_id
_entity_poly.type
_entity_poly.pdbx_seq_one_letter_code
_entity_poly.pdbx_strand_id
1 'polypeptide(L)'
;GIHGYNHMPLCPDGFDFLGKVDYETWPTANDMRSAIAELMDFTKTLFPKNTISTYVPPSNILSAEGRAMLAESFPEIRTLSGVFLKEDYEYEQEFCVSDDGIVELPRIISGAILDPYMRWAAFNELNFQYVNSHFIHPDDVLDEDRGAALGWNTLRDNLDGYMDWLYGAAPGLRNQTAAEASRAVQRYDCLTVDRTLE
;
A
#
# COMPACT_ATOMS: atom_id res chain seq x y z
N GLY A 1 -0.50 9.66 2.98
CA GLY A 1 -1.57 8.87 2.39
C GLY A 1 -2.83 8.87 3.24
N ILE A 2 -3.91 8.39 2.69
CA ILE A 2 -5.18 8.15 3.38
C ILE A 2 -5.52 6.66 3.36
N HIS A 3 -6.33 6.21 4.33
CA HIS A 3 -6.65 4.80 4.55
C HIS A 3 -8.17 4.59 4.68
N GLY A 4 -8.92 5.11 3.69
CA GLY A 4 -10.37 5.07 3.68
C GLY A 4 -11.02 6.05 4.68
N TYR A 5 -12.31 6.30 4.48
CA TYR A 5 -13.16 7.02 5.42
C TYR A 5 -13.75 6.02 6.43
N ASN A 6 -13.55 6.24 7.71
CA ASN A 6 -13.95 5.31 8.78
C ASN A 6 -13.48 3.86 8.57
N HIS A 7 -12.31 3.67 7.93
CA HIS A 7 -11.80 2.36 7.57
C HIS A 7 -12.73 1.52 6.67
N MET A 8 -13.65 2.15 5.95
CA MET A 8 -14.53 1.47 5.01
C MET A 8 -13.85 1.32 3.64
N PRO A 9 -13.82 0.13 3.05
CA PRO A 9 -13.37 -0.08 1.69
C PRO A 9 -14.25 0.66 0.68
N LEU A 10 -13.68 1.07 -0.45
CA LEU A 10 -14.45 1.69 -1.53
C LEU A 10 -15.14 0.62 -2.38
N CYS A 11 -16.22 0.09 -1.85
CA CYS A 11 -17.01 -0.98 -2.45
C CYS A 11 -18.49 -0.58 -2.52
N PRO A 12 -19.14 -0.68 -3.70
CA PRO A 12 -20.56 -0.36 -3.85
C PRO A 12 -21.46 -1.43 -3.22
N ASP A 13 -22.74 -1.11 -3.06
CA ASP A 13 -23.74 -2.08 -2.62
C ASP A 13 -23.73 -3.34 -3.49
N GLY A 14 -23.82 -4.48 -2.83
CA GLY A 14 -23.77 -5.79 -3.48
C GLY A 14 -22.35 -6.31 -3.75
N PHE A 15 -21.32 -5.59 -3.34
CA PHE A 15 -19.95 -6.10 -3.44
C PHE A 15 -19.77 -7.36 -2.57
N ASP A 16 -19.24 -8.43 -3.17
CA ASP A 16 -18.98 -9.68 -2.46
C ASP A 16 -17.59 -9.67 -1.80
N PHE A 17 -17.56 -9.57 -0.48
CA PHE A 17 -16.33 -9.68 0.31
C PHE A 17 -15.81 -11.11 0.47
N LEU A 18 -16.45 -12.08 -0.19
CA LEU A 18 -16.04 -13.50 -0.19
C LEU A 18 -15.97 -14.10 1.23
N GLY A 19 -16.80 -13.61 2.14
CA GLY A 19 -16.87 -14.07 3.53
C GLY A 19 -15.64 -13.80 4.40
N LYS A 20 -14.71 -12.95 3.93
CA LYS A 20 -13.47 -12.65 4.67
C LYS A 20 -13.63 -11.58 5.72
N VAL A 21 -14.48 -10.61 5.47
CA VAL A 21 -14.77 -9.45 6.32
C VAL A 21 -16.23 -9.08 6.15
N ASP A 22 -16.79 -8.43 7.15
CA ASP A 22 -18.16 -7.91 7.12
C ASP A 22 -18.06 -6.38 7.23
N TYR A 23 -17.94 -5.72 6.07
CA TYR A 23 -17.94 -4.28 5.97
C TYR A 23 -19.26 -3.77 5.43
N GLU A 24 -19.67 -2.60 5.89
CA GLU A 24 -20.71 -1.84 5.20
C GLU A 24 -20.22 -1.42 3.81
N THR A 25 -21.16 -1.36 2.86
CA THR A 25 -20.93 -0.92 1.49
C THR A 25 -21.45 0.50 1.28
N TRP A 26 -21.01 1.13 0.21
CA TRP A 26 -21.47 2.45 -0.15
C TRP A 26 -22.68 2.36 -1.09
N PRO A 27 -23.79 3.07 -0.80
CA PRO A 27 -24.99 3.02 -1.65
C PRO A 27 -24.71 3.41 -3.10
N THR A 28 -23.82 4.38 -3.32
CA THR A 28 -23.47 4.85 -4.67
C THR A 28 -22.01 5.25 -4.77
N ALA A 29 -21.47 5.30 -6.00
CA ALA A 29 -20.16 5.89 -6.28
C ALA A 29 -20.05 7.36 -5.82
N ASN A 30 -21.17 8.08 -5.81
CA ASN A 30 -21.20 9.46 -5.31
C ASN A 30 -21.00 9.55 -3.79
N ASP A 31 -21.47 8.55 -3.04
CA ASP A 31 -21.25 8.49 -1.59
C ASP A 31 -19.78 8.19 -1.29
N MET A 32 -19.17 7.25 -2.02
CA MET A 32 -17.71 6.99 -1.96
C MET A 32 -16.91 8.25 -2.24
N ARG A 33 -17.26 8.98 -3.31
CA ARG A 33 -16.59 10.23 -3.69
C ARG A 33 -16.73 11.29 -2.61
N SER A 34 -17.93 11.47 -2.06
CA SER A 34 -18.20 12.46 -1.02
C SER A 34 -17.43 12.19 0.25
N ALA A 35 -17.34 10.91 0.66
CA ALA A 35 -16.57 10.49 1.81
C ALA A 35 -15.06 10.74 1.65
N ILE A 36 -14.51 10.45 0.48
CA ILE A 36 -13.08 10.73 0.20
C ILE A 36 -12.85 12.25 0.12
N ALA A 37 -13.76 13.03 -0.47
CA ALA A 37 -13.65 14.48 -0.52
C ALA A 37 -13.63 15.10 0.89
N GLU A 38 -14.52 14.67 1.77
CA GLU A 38 -14.56 15.11 3.17
C GLU A 38 -13.24 14.74 3.90
N LEU A 39 -12.76 13.52 3.72
CA LEU A 39 -11.48 13.08 4.30
C LEU A 39 -10.29 13.92 3.79
N MET A 40 -10.26 14.22 2.49
CA MET A 40 -9.21 15.06 1.90
C MET A 40 -9.26 16.48 2.44
N ASP A 41 -10.45 17.07 2.58
CA ASP A 41 -10.61 18.41 3.15
C ASP A 41 -10.26 18.45 4.63
N PHE A 42 -10.65 17.44 5.41
CA PHE A 42 -10.23 17.33 6.79
C PHE A 42 -8.71 17.21 6.91
N THR A 43 -8.09 16.39 6.07
CA THR A 43 -6.63 16.22 6.05
C THR A 43 -5.89 17.54 5.74
N LYS A 44 -6.43 18.38 4.85
CA LYS A 44 -5.88 19.70 4.57
C LYS A 44 -5.90 20.64 5.79
N THR A 45 -6.87 20.49 6.68
CA THR A 45 -6.91 21.27 7.92
C THR A 45 -5.78 20.91 8.87
N LEU A 46 -5.40 19.62 8.93
CA LEU A 46 -4.34 19.10 9.79
C LEU A 46 -2.95 19.30 9.17
N PHE A 47 -2.84 19.13 7.87
CA PHE A 47 -1.58 19.12 7.13
C PHE A 47 -1.64 20.06 5.89
N PRO A 48 -1.81 21.37 6.07
CA PRO A 48 -2.09 22.30 4.97
C PRO A 48 -0.97 22.41 3.92
N LYS A 49 0.24 21.95 4.25
CA LYS A 49 1.40 21.98 3.34
C LYS A 49 1.63 20.67 2.61
N ASN A 50 0.87 19.63 2.94
CA ASN A 50 1.07 18.28 2.39
C ASN A 50 0.06 18.01 1.27
N THR A 51 0.53 17.37 0.21
CA THR A 51 -0.35 16.81 -0.83
C THR A 51 -0.56 15.33 -0.53
N ILE A 52 -1.81 14.91 -0.44
CA ILE A 52 -2.17 13.49 -0.33
C ILE A 52 -2.11 12.89 -1.74
N SER A 53 -1.25 11.92 -1.92
CA SER A 53 -1.04 11.27 -3.23
C SER A 53 -1.17 9.74 -3.18
N THR A 54 -1.37 9.17 -2.00
CA THR A 54 -1.42 7.73 -1.79
C THR A 54 -2.72 7.34 -1.12
N TYR A 55 -3.40 6.35 -1.68
CA TYR A 55 -4.52 5.65 -1.07
C TYR A 55 -4.07 4.25 -0.64
N VAL A 56 -4.38 3.90 0.58
CA VAL A 56 -4.14 2.57 1.15
C VAL A 56 -5.51 1.93 1.38
N PRO A 57 -5.89 0.90 0.62
CA PRO A 57 -7.20 0.29 0.78
C PRO A 57 -7.38 -0.35 2.16
N PRO A 58 -8.48 -0.06 2.89
CA PRO A 58 -8.83 -0.78 4.11
C PRO A 58 -8.91 -2.28 3.85
N SER A 59 -8.29 -3.08 4.73
CA SER A 59 -8.17 -4.53 4.60
C SER A 59 -7.69 -5.03 3.23
N ASN A 60 -6.96 -4.19 2.50
CA ASN A 60 -6.53 -4.43 1.11
C ASN A 60 -7.70 -4.66 0.13
N ILE A 61 -8.86 -4.08 0.39
CA ILE A 61 -10.05 -4.23 -0.43
C ILE A 61 -10.35 -2.92 -1.16
N LEU A 62 -10.46 -3.02 -2.47
CA LEU A 62 -10.84 -1.92 -3.35
C LEU A 62 -11.59 -2.50 -4.55
N SER A 63 -12.82 -2.08 -4.78
CA SER A 63 -13.57 -2.49 -5.95
C SER A 63 -13.06 -1.80 -7.22
N ALA A 64 -13.32 -2.38 -8.39
CA ALA A 64 -13.03 -1.73 -9.67
C ALA A 64 -13.74 -0.38 -9.80
N GLU A 65 -14.98 -0.28 -9.31
CA GLU A 65 -15.74 0.97 -9.29
C GLU A 65 -15.11 2.01 -8.34
N GLY A 66 -14.68 1.60 -7.14
CA GLY A 66 -13.97 2.46 -6.20
C GLY A 66 -12.64 2.96 -6.76
N ARG A 67 -11.91 2.11 -7.47
CA ARG A 67 -10.68 2.47 -8.17
C ARG A 67 -10.93 3.49 -9.27
N ALA A 68 -11.91 3.24 -10.13
CA ALA A 68 -12.28 4.16 -11.21
C ALA A 68 -12.70 5.53 -10.64
N MET A 69 -13.51 5.53 -9.58
CA MET A 69 -13.94 6.76 -8.90
C MET A 69 -12.74 7.55 -8.36
N LEU A 70 -11.74 6.87 -7.75
CA LEU A 70 -10.50 7.52 -7.29
C LEU A 70 -9.74 8.15 -8.46
N ALA A 71 -9.49 7.40 -9.51
CA ALA A 71 -8.74 7.86 -10.68
C ALA A 71 -9.42 9.08 -11.36
N GLU A 72 -10.73 9.06 -11.48
CA GLU A 72 -11.51 10.11 -12.14
C GLU A 72 -11.70 11.36 -11.28
N SER A 73 -11.95 11.18 -9.97
CA SER A 73 -12.38 12.29 -9.09
C SER A 73 -11.24 12.90 -8.28
N PHE A 74 -10.12 12.17 -8.09
CA PHE A 74 -9.00 12.59 -7.24
C PHE A 74 -7.67 12.37 -7.96
N PRO A 75 -7.39 13.12 -9.04
CA PRO A 75 -6.18 12.92 -9.86
C PRO A 75 -4.87 13.17 -9.12
N GLU A 76 -4.91 13.76 -7.92
CA GLU A 76 -3.78 13.87 -7.01
C GLU A 76 -3.43 12.54 -6.33
N ILE A 77 -4.38 11.62 -6.17
CA ILE A 77 -4.14 10.27 -5.65
C ILE A 77 -3.63 9.41 -6.81
N ARG A 78 -2.32 9.26 -6.90
CA ARG A 78 -1.64 8.58 -8.00
C ARG A 78 -0.96 7.29 -7.58
N THR A 79 -1.12 6.89 -6.34
CA THR A 79 -0.47 5.71 -5.79
C THR A 79 -1.48 4.89 -5.00
N LEU A 80 -1.57 3.62 -5.32
CA LEU A 80 -2.26 2.62 -4.53
C LEU A 80 -1.24 1.76 -3.80
N SER A 81 -1.45 1.55 -2.51
CA SER A 81 -0.61 0.70 -1.69
C SER A 81 -1.47 -0.34 -0.97
N GLY A 82 -1.61 -1.50 -1.59
CA GLY A 82 -2.39 -2.63 -1.09
C GLY A 82 -1.63 -3.93 -1.26
N VAL A 83 -2.20 -5.02 -0.77
CA VAL A 83 -1.75 -6.39 -1.03
C VAL A 83 -2.97 -7.22 -1.42
N PHE A 84 -2.84 -8.05 -2.44
CA PHE A 84 -3.95 -8.83 -2.95
C PHE A 84 -3.80 -10.28 -2.56
N LEU A 85 -4.85 -10.76 -1.93
CA LEU A 85 -4.86 -12.10 -1.37
C LEU A 85 -5.68 -13.08 -2.21
N LYS A 86 -6.26 -12.63 -3.35
CA LYS A 86 -7.11 -13.47 -4.20
C LYS A 86 -7.17 -13.01 -5.66
N GLU A 87 -7.32 -14.01 -6.55
CA GLU A 87 -7.44 -13.91 -8.00
C GLU A 87 -8.64 -13.08 -8.48
N ASP A 88 -9.67 -12.90 -7.63
CA ASP A 88 -10.90 -12.17 -7.99
C ASP A 88 -10.79 -10.65 -7.84
N TYR A 89 -9.69 -10.15 -7.30
CA TYR A 89 -9.38 -8.74 -7.25
C TYR A 89 -8.33 -8.44 -8.30
N GLU A 90 -8.67 -7.64 -9.28
CA GLU A 90 -7.77 -7.23 -10.36
C GLU A 90 -6.71 -6.25 -9.87
N TYR A 91 -5.69 -6.77 -9.20
CA TYR A 91 -4.64 -5.94 -8.64
C TYR A 91 -3.26 -6.39 -9.07
N GLU A 92 -2.46 -5.43 -9.40
CA GLU A 92 -1.04 -5.65 -9.61
C GLU A 92 -0.33 -5.98 -8.29
N GLN A 93 0.46 -7.06 -8.30
CA GLN A 93 1.34 -7.42 -7.18
C GLN A 93 2.77 -6.95 -7.43
N GLU A 94 2.96 -6.07 -8.40
CA GLU A 94 4.25 -5.55 -8.83
C GLU A 94 4.31 -4.04 -8.62
N PHE A 95 5.52 -3.53 -8.49
CA PHE A 95 5.77 -2.09 -8.47
C PHE A 95 5.76 -1.57 -9.91
N CYS A 96 4.62 -1.15 -10.38
CA CYS A 96 4.41 -0.78 -11.78
C CYS A 96 3.52 0.45 -11.94
N VAL A 97 3.36 0.90 -13.17
CA VAL A 97 2.33 1.87 -13.54
C VAL A 97 1.22 1.10 -14.26
N SER A 98 0.03 1.12 -13.70
CA SER A 98 -1.14 0.47 -14.29
C SER A 98 -1.68 1.26 -15.49
N ASP A 99 -2.53 0.63 -16.30
CA ASP A 99 -3.10 1.23 -17.52
C ASP A 99 -3.88 2.54 -17.26
N ASP A 100 -4.44 2.71 -16.07
CA ASP A 100 -5.11 3.94 -15.63
C ASP A 100 -4.14 5.04 -15.15
N GLY A 101 -2.83 4.78 -15.20
CA GLY A 101 -1.78 5.70 -14.78
C GLY A 101 -1.54 5.74 -13.27
N ILE A 102 -2.23 4.92 -12.49
CA ILE A 102 -1.97 4.77 -11.05
C ILE A 102 -0.73 3.91 -10.85
N VAL A 103 0.11 4.31 -9.91
CA VAL A 103 1.29 3.55 -9.51
C VAL A 103 0.93 2.57 -8.41
N GLU A 104 1.22 1.31 -8.63
CA GLU A 104 1.09 0.26 -7.63
C GLU A 104 2.34 0.20 -6.76
N LEU A 105 2.13 0.30 -5.44
CA LEU A 105 3.16 0.06 -4.43
C LEU A 105 2.67 -1.02 -3.46
N PRO A 106 2.72 -2.30 -3.85
CA PRO A 106 2.22 -3.39 -3.02
C PRO A 106 2.98 -3.48 -1.69
N ARG A 107 2.25 -3.81 -0.61
CA ARG A 107 2.76 -3.94 0.76
C ARG A 107 2.90 -5.41 1.11
N ILE A 108 3.80 -6.11 0.46
CA ILE A 108 3.93 -7.58 0.56
C ILE A 108 4.46 -8.00 1.94
N ILE A 109 5.33 -7.17 2.54
CA ILE A 109 5.95 -7.45 3.83
C ILE A 109 5.26 -6.64 4.90
N SER A 110 4.91 -7.28 6.02
CA SER A 110 4.17 -6.63 7.09
C SER A 110 4.54 -7.11 8.49
N GLY A 111 4.30 -6.24 9.49
CA GLY A 111 4.45 -6.55 10.90
C GLY A 111 5.90 -6.63 11.37
N ALA A 112 6.06 -7.05 12.62
CA ALA A 112 7.37 -7.17 13.28
C ALA A 112 7.67 -8.61 13.72
N ILE A 113 6.93 -9.60 13.22
CA ILE A 113 7.20 -11.02 13.42
C ILE A 113 7.90 -11.55 12.20
N LEU A 114 9.22 -11.65 12.28
CA LEU A 114 10.09 -12.00 11.16
C LEU A 114 10.20 -13.49 11.00
N ASP A 115 9.34 -14.05 10.20
CA ASP A 115 9.43 -15.44 9.77
C ASP A 115 10.30 -15.61 8.50
N PRO A 116 10.60 -16.86 8.11
CA PRO A 116 11.37 -17.13 6.90
C PRO A 116 10.69 -16.63 5.61
N TYR A 117 9.34 -16.59 5.57
CA TYR A 117 8.59 -16.09 4.43
C TYR A 117 8.82 -14.59 4.21
N MET A 118 8.78 -13.79 5.27
CA MET A 118 9.03 -12.36 5.17
C MET A 118 10.44 -12.04 4.66
N ARG A 119 11.45 -12.78 5.13
CA ARG A 119 12.82 -12.63 4.62
C ARG A 119 12.94 -13.01 3.14
N TRP A 120 12.26 -14.08 2.74
CA TRP A 120 12.20 -14.50 1.35
C TRP A 120 11.47 -13.47 0.49
N ALA A 121 10.35 -12.94 0.94
CA ALA A 121 9.61 -11.89 0.25
C ALA A 121 10.46 -10.62 0.10
N ALA A 122 11.12 -10.15 1.18
CA ALA A 122 12.01 -8.99 1.15
C ALA A 122 13.18 -9.20 0.16
N PHE A 123 13.74 -10.40 0.14
CA PHE A 123 14.82 -10.75 -0.80
C PHE A 123 14.35 -10.70 -2.26
N ASN A 124 13.14 -11.19 -2.54
CA ASN A 124 12.55 -11.13 -3.87
C ASN A 124 12.25 -9.69 -4.28
N GLU A 125 11.64 -8.87 -3.41
CA GLU A 125 11.42 -7.45 -3.69
C GLU A 125 12.72 -6.73 -4.06
N LEU A 126 13.79 -6.92 -3.27
CA LEU A 126 15.08 -6.28 -3.53
C LEU A 126 15.74 -6.72 -4.84
N ASN A 127 15.59 -7.99 -5.22
CA ASN A 127 16.29 -8.54 -6.39
C ASN A 127 15.52 -8.41 -7.69
N PHE A 128 14.20 -8.43 -7.65
CA PHE A 128 13.37 -8.41 -8.85
C PHE A 128 12.63 -7.10 -9.05
N GLN A 129 12.30 -6.39 -7.95
CA GLN A 129 11.56 -5.13 -8.01
C GLN A 129 12.44 -3.90 -7.69
N TYR A 130 13.62 -4.09 -7.10
CA TYR A 130 14.52 -3.02 -6.63
C TYR A 130 13.88 -2.07 -5.63
N VAL A 131 12.81 -2.49 -4.99
CA VAL A 131 12.06 -1.78 -3.96
C VAL A 131 11.85 -2.72 -2.80
N ASN A 132 11.77 -2.19 -1.58
CA ASN A 132 11.31 -2.92 -0.42
C ASN A 132 10.19 -2.12 0.22
N SER A 133 9.01 -2.70 0.31
CA SER A 133 7.83 -2.09 0.90
C SER A 133 7.38 -2.88 2.11
N HIS A 134 7.60 -2.30 3.28
CA HIS A 134 7.21 -2.90 4.55
C HIS A 134 6.20 -1.99 5.27
N PHE A 135 5.14 -2.57 5.80
CA PHE A 135 4.21 -1.82 6.62
C PHE A 135 4.04 -2.44 8.02
N ILE A 136 3.77 -1.60 8.97
CA ILE A 136 3.45 -1.98 10.36
C ILE A 136 2.19 -1.25 10.80
N HIS A 137 1.41 -1.91 11.65
CA HIS A 137 0.36 -1.23 12.38
C HIS A 137 0.90 -0.81 13.76
N PRO A 138 0.75 0.45 14.16
CA PRO A 138 1.19 0.89 15.49
C PRO A 138 0.52 0.15 16.66
N ASP A 139 -0.65 -0.43 16.41
CA ASP A 139 -1.45 -1.18 17.35
C ASP A 139 -1.19 -2.70 17.35
N ASP A 140 -0.23 -3.20 16.58
CA ASP A 140 0.17 -4.63 16.58
C ASP A 140 0.48 -5.14 18.01
N VAL A 141 0.97 -4.26 18.87
CA VAL A 141 1.25 -4.57 20.28
C VAL A 141 -0.01 -4.83 21.13
N LEU A 142 -1.17 -4.43 20.64
CA LEU A 142 -2.46 -4.60 21.30
C LEU A 142 -3.31 -5.71 20.67
N ASP A 143 -2.93 -6.17 19.50
CA ASP A 143 -3.66 -7.16 18.72
C ASP A 143 -3.19 -8.58 19.05
N GLU A 144 -4.11 -9.43 19.52
CA GLU A 144 -3.81 -10.79 19.97
C GLU A 144 -3.26 -11.67 18.86
N ASP A 145 -3.69 -11.45 17.63
CA ASP A 145 -3.26 -12.23 16.44
C ASP A 145 -1.95 -11.70 15.84
N ARG A 146 -1.53 -10.48 16.17
CA ARG A 146 -0.39 -9.81 15.52
C ARG A 146 0.81 -9.55 16.41
N GLY A 147 0.66 -9.55 17.71
CA GLY A 147 1.85 -9.33 18.55
C GLY A 147 1.63 -9.00 20.00
N ALA A 148 0.40 -8.91 20.49
CA ALA A 148 0.12 -8.57 21.91
C ALA A 148 0.82 -9.52 22.90
N ALA A 149 0.89 -10.81 22.57
CA ALA A 149 1.56 -11.82 23.40
C ALA A 149 3.08 -11.61 23.51
N LEU A 150 3.70 -10.94 22.53
CA LEU A 150 5.14 -10.67 22.51
C LEU A 150 5.48 -9.36 23.23
N GLY A 151 4.59 -8.39 23.19
CA GLY A 151 4.76 -7.08 23.76
C GLY A 151 5.74 -6.17 22.99
N TRP A 152 5.69 -4.88 23.31
CA TRP A 152 6.41 -3.83 22.59
C TRP A 152 7.92 -4.08 22.43
N ASN A 153 8.60 -4.47 23.50
CA ASN A 153 10.06 -4.61 23.44
C ASN A 153 10.47 -5.70 22.45
N THR A 154 9.80 -6.85 22.46
CA THR A 154 10.10 -7.94 21.51
C THR A 154 9.79 -7.54 20.08
N LEU A 155 8.65 -6.89 19.83
CA LEU A 155 8.29 -6.45 18.48
C LEU A 155 9.28 -5.41 17.94
N ARG A 156 9.68 -4.45 18.78
CA ARG A 156 10.72 -3.48 18.42
C ARG A 156 12.05 -4.14 18.10
N ASP A 157 12.54 -5.01 18.98
CA ASP A 157 13.83 -5.67 18.81
C ASP A 157 13.84 -6.58 17.57
N ASN A 158 12.71 -7.19 17.23
CA ASN A 158 12.53 -7.95 15.99
C ASN A 158 12.62 -7.02 14.77
N LEU A 159 11.91 -5.89 14.79
CA LEU A 159 11.93 -4.93 13.70
C LEU A 159 13.34 -4.34 13.52
N ASP A 160 14.01 -3.97 14.60
CA ASP A 160 15.39 -3.48 14.56
C ASP A 160 16.32 -4.53 13.94
N GLY A 161 16.22 -5.80 14.35
CA GLY A 161 16.98 -6.90 13.76
C GLY A 161 16.68 -7.14 12.28
N TYR A 162 15.44 -6.93 11.85
CA TYR A 162 15.09 -6.97 10.42
C TYR A 162 15.73 -5.82 9.65
N MET A 163 15.67 -4.61 10.18
CA MET A 163 16.28 -3.44 9.54
C MET A 163 17.79 -3.59 9.43
N ASP A 164 18.46 -4.11 10.46
CA ASP A 164 19.90 -4.39 10.43
C ASP A 164 20.24 -5.41 9.34
N TRP A 165 19.45 -6.49 9.23
CA TRP A 165 19.62 -7.46 8.17
C TRP A 165 19.39 -6.85 6.78
N LEU A 166 18.35 -6.07 6.61
CA LEU A 166 17.99 -5.45 5.34
C LEU A 166 19.08 -4.49 4.84
N TYR A 167 19.58 -3.61 5.71
CA TYR A 167 20.66 -2.70 5.36
C TYR A 167 22.01 -3.41 5.19
N GLY A 168 22.21 -4.52 5.88
CA GLY A 168 23.37 -5.39 5.65
C GLY A 168 23.33 -6.06 4.28
N ALA A 169 22.14 -6.54 3.86
CA ALA A 169 21.94 -7.18 2.56
C ALA A 169 21.93 -6.17 1.41
N ALA A 170 21.42 -4.98 1.63
CA ALA A 170 21.27 -3.90 0.64
C ALA A 170 21.82 -2.55 1.15
N PRO A 171 23.16 -2.41 1.29
CA PRO A 171 23.76 -1.20 1.89
C PRO A 171 23.54 0.08 1.08
N GLY A 172 23.12 -0.04 -0.18
CA GLY A 172 22.74 1.08 -1.03
C GLY A 172 21.26 1.48 -0.94
N LEU A 173 20.49 0.83 -0.08
CA LEU A 173 19.07 1.10 0.10
C LEU A 173 18.83 2.54 0.53
N ARG A 174 17.86 3.19 -0.09
CA ARG A 174 17.46 4.58 0.21
C ARG A 174 16.06 4.61 0.77
N ASN A 175 15.91 5.23 1.93
CA ASN A 175 14.58 5.50 2.49
C ASN A 175 13.82 6.49 1.61
N GLN A 176 12.59 6.13 1.29
CA GLN A 176 11.71 6.95 0.46
C GLN A 176 10.30 6.98 1.06
N THR A 177 9.64 8.10 0.90
CA THR A 177 8.19 8.17 1.09
C THR A 177 7.49 7.46 -0.07
N ALA A 178 6.21 7.06 0.11
CA ALA A 178 5.42 6.46 -0.96
C ALA A 178 5.40 7.34 -2.23
N ALA A 179 5.31 8.67 -2.08
CA ALA A 179 5.36 9.60 -3.21
C ALA A 179 6.72 9.63 -3.94
N GLU A 180 7.82 9.41 -3.23
CA GLU A 180 9.16 9.32 -3.85
C GLU A 180 9.35 7.97 -4.54
N ALA A 181 8.94 6.87 -3.91
CA ALA A 181 8.95 5.55 -4.48
C ALA A 181 8.09 5.48 -5.76
N SER A 182 6.87 6.05 -5.72
CA SER A 182 5.99 6.17 -6.88
C SER A 182 6.67 6.88 -8.05
N ARG A 183 7.34 8.01 -7.80
CA ARG A 183 8.12 8.70 -8.84
C ARG A 183 9.30 7.86 -9.37
N ALA A 184 9.89 7.03 -8.53
CA ALA A 184 10.96 6.14 -8.98
C ALA A 184 10.41 5.03 -9.90
N VAL A 185 9.27 4.45 -9.56
CA VAL A 185 8.57 3.45 -10.39
C VAL A 185 8.19 4.07 -11.74
N GLN A 186 7.58 5.25 -11.76
CA GLN A 186 7.23 5.95 -13.01
C GLN A 186 8.45 6.22 -13.91
N ARG A 187 9.58 6.64 -13.32
CA ARG A 187 10.82 6.85 -14.10
C ARG A 187 11.37 5.54 -14.66
N TYR A 188 11.26 4.46 -13.92
CA TYR A 188 11.68 3.14 -14.39
C TYR A 188 10.79 2.63 -15.54
N ASP A 189 9.50 2.80 -15.41
CA ASP A 189 8.51 2.42 -16.42
C ASP A 189 8.74 3.15 -17.77
N CYS A 190 9.14 4.41 -17.74
CA CYS A 190 9.45 5.21 -18.90
C CYS A 190 10.87 4.96 -19.48
N LEU A 191 11.67 4.06 -18.88
CA LEU A 191 13.05 3.83 -19.30
C LEU A 191 13.10 2.93 -20.54
N THR A 192 13.64 3.45 -21.63
CA THR A 192 13.99 2.65 -22.82
C THR A 192 15.49 2.47 -22.92
N VAL A 193 15.92 1.25 -23.24
CA VAL A 193 17.36 0.92 -23.43
C VAL A 193 17.57 0.39 -24.83
N ASP A 194 18.19 1.20 -25.69
CA ASP A 194 18.62 0.78 -27.02
C ASP A 194 20.06 0.26 -26.96
N ARG A 195 20.28 -0.94 -27.46
CA ARG A 195 21.62 -1.55 -27.57
C ARG A 195 21.97 -1.73 -29.04
N THR A 196 23.00 -1.06 -29.47
CA THR A 196 23.69 -1.33 -30.77
C THR A 196 24.89 -2.22 -30.50
N LEU A 197 24.95 -3.37 -31.17
CA LEU A 197 26.15 -4.20 -31.22
C LEU A 197 27.01 -3.64 -32.38
N GLU A 198 28.22 -3.16 -32.07
CA GLU A 198 29.24 -2.83 -33.02
C GLU A 198 30.03 -4.07 -33.45
#